data_da097a642cb6c9bfa3e0bdc1ff0c3b2f
#
_entry.id   da097a642cb6c9bfa3e0bdc1ff0c3b2f
#
_cell.length_a   1.000
_cell.length_b   1.000
_cell.length_c   1.000
_cell.angle_alpha   90.00
_cell.angle_beta   90.00
_cell.angle_gamma   90.00
#
_symmetry.space_group_name_H-M   'P 1'
#
loop_
_entity.id
_entity.type
_entity.pdbx_description
1 polymer ?
#
loop_
_entity_poly.entity_id
_entity_poly.type
_entity_poly.pdbx_seq_one_letter_code
_entity_poly.pdbx_strand_id
1 'polypeptide(L)'
;TTGSGKTLTSYKATRNLLMDIPSIDKTIFLIDRKDLDTQTTMAFQAYANNDLVDVDETDNVNDLKKKLKSADRQVIVTTIQKMQILISKRLQEGTSDFDKIKNLRIAFVVDECHRAVTPKTKRELERFFGRSLWYGFTGTPRFAENPYPQMGDLPRTTEELYGKCLHSYTIQNAIHDKAVLGFQVEHNGPKNMTDETDSSQYDNEAHMLKVLDVILNKSYYKLGFQNGKGMTYECMLTTKSIQVAQKYYELLTRVKNGETSLVIDEKIRQVLPDFPKFAITYSVTENEEGSHVNQEKMQKSLNDYNGMFGTKYEMSQIQSYNGNLNKRLARKVARFKSRREQLDLVIVVDRLLTGFDAPCMSTIFIDR
;
A
#
# COMPACT_ATOMS: atom_id res chain seq x y z
N THR A 1 8.35 -2.73 11.17
CA THR A 1 7.18 -1.86 11.35
C THR A 1 7.17 -0.75 10.30
N THR A 2 6.00 -0.37 9.77
CA THR A 2 5.83 0.77 8.85
C THR A 2 6.16 2.08 9.58
N GLY A 3 6.82 3.01 8.92
CA GLY A 3 7.24 4.28 9.54
C GLY A 3 8.49 4.22 10.42
N SER A 4 9.08 3.05 10.63
CA SER A 4 10.23 2.84 11.52
C SER A 4 11.60 2.94 10.84
N GLY A 5 11.70 3.55 9.66
CA GLY A 5 12.96 3.73 8.94
C GLY A 5 13.39 2.57 8.05
N LYS A 6 12.50 1.63 7.68
CA LYS A 6 12.83 0.51 6.76
C LYS A 6 13.54 0.99 5.49
N THR A 7 13.05 2.07 4.87
CA THR A 7 13.61 2.61 3.63
C THR A 7 15.07 3.06 3.80
N LEU A 8 15.40 3.73 4.91
CA LEU A 8 16.78 4.12 5.22
C LEU A 8 17.65 2.89 5.49
N THR A 9 17.13 1.91 6.25
CA THR A 9 17.86 0.67 6.55
C THR A 9 18.11 -0.15 5.29
N SER A 10 17.11 -0.25 4.40
CA SER A 10 17.26 -0.96 3.12
C SER A 10 18.22 -0.24 2.18
N TYR A 11 18.19 1.10 2.13
CA TYR A 11 19.20 1.88 1.40
C TYR A 11 20.62 1.59 1.93
N LYS A 12 20.82 1.68 3.23
CA LYS A 12 22.12 1.43 3.84
C LYS A 12 22.62 0.02 3.60
N ALA A 13 21.76 -0.98 3.71
CA ALA A 13 22.10 -2.37 3.37
C ALA A 13 22.48 -2.51 1.88
N THR A 14 21.68 -1.94 0.98
CA THR A 14 21.92 -1.95 -0.47
C THR A 14 23.28 -1.33 -0.82
N ARG A 15 23.56 -0.18 -0.23
CA ARG A 15 24.82 0.53 -0.38
C ARG A 15 26.00 -0.30 0.13
N ASN A 16 25.91 -0.80 1.34
CA ASN A 16 27.02 -1.53 1.96
C ASN A 16 27.32 -2.84 1.22
N LEU A 17 26.30 -3.56 0.76
CA LEU A 17 26.50 -4.76 -0.09
C LEU A 17 27.31 -4.43 -1.34
N LEU A 18 27.07 -3.27 -1.97
CA LEU A 18 27.83 -2.85 -3.14
C LEU A 18 29.25 -2.39 -2.78
N MET A 19 29.38 -1.55 -1.73
CA MET A 19 30.65 -0.91 -1.40
C MET A 19 31.62 -1.85 -0.69
N ASP A 20 31.12 -2.63 0.27
CA ASP A 20 31.95 -3.42 1.17
C ASP A 20 32.26 -4.83 0.62
N ILE A 21 31.50 -5.28 -0.42
CA ILE A 21 31.71 -6.59 -1.03
C ILE A 21 32.12 -6.44 -2.51
N PRO A 22 33.44 -6.42 -2.80
CA PRO A 22 33.94 -6.16 -4.16
C PRO A 22 33.46 -7.17 -5.22
N SER A 23 33.10 -8.37 -4.80
CA SER A 23 32.61 -9.43 -5.71
C SER A 23 31.15 -9.26 -6.15
N ILE A 24 30.41 -8.29 -5.62
CA ILE A 24 29.06 -7.94 -6.10
C ILE A 24 29.19 -6.95 -7.24
N ASP A 25 28.68 -7.32 -8.42
CA ASP A 25 28.70 -6.47 -9.60
C ASP A 25 27.64 -5.38 -9.56
N LYS A 26 26.43 -5.75 -9.10
CA LYS A 26 25.26 -4.86 -9.02
C LYS A 26 24.47 -5.15 -7.73
N THR A 27 23.89 -4.12 -7.15
CA THR A 27 22.83 -4.29 -6.17
C THR A 27 21.52 -3.80 -6.78
N ILE A 28 20.49 -4.63 -6.74
CA ILE A 28 19.19 -4.32 -7.30
C ILE A 28 18.18 -4.18 -6.18
N PHE A 29 17.60 -2.98 -6.07
CA PHE A 29 16.50 -2.74 -5.17
C PHE A 29 15.18 -2.97 -5.90
N LEU A 30 14.43 -3.99 -5.47
CA LEU A 30 13.16 -4.39 -6.07
C LEU A 30 11.99 -3.80 -5.30
N ILE A 31 11.12 -3.10 -6.03
CA ILE A 31 9.92 -2.43 -5.52
C ILE A 31 8.66 -3.10 -6.07
N ASP A 32 7.59 -3.13 -5.26
CA ASP A 32 6.33 -3.83 -5.61
C ASP A 32 5.48 -3.06 -6.63
N ARG A 33 5.29 -1.76 -6.45
CA ARG A 33 4.31 -1.00 -7.25
C ARG A 33 4.84 0.36 -7.67
N LYS A 34 4.39 0.81 -8.86
CA LYS A 34 4.71 2.14 -9.40
C LYS A 34 4.35 3.33 -8.48
N ASP A 35 3.30 3.21 -7.67
CA ASP A 35 2.85 4.31 -6.79
C ASP A 35 3.76 4.50 -5.56
N LEU A 36 4.38 3.43 -5.06
CA LEU A 36 5.40 3.48 -4.01
C LEU A 36 6.81 3.69 -4.57
N ASP A 37 7.00 3.40 -5.85
CA ASP A 37 8.22 3.53 -6.62
C ASP A 37 8.79 4.96 -6.50
N THR A 38 7.98 5.96 -6.79
CA THR A 38 8.40 7.36 -6.78
C THR A 38 8.85 7.84 -5.39
N GLN A 39 8.16 7.47 -4.31
CA GLN A 39 8.55 7.89 -2.96
C GLN A 39 9.83 7.20 -2.48
N THR A 40 9.94 5.91 -2.72
CA THR A 40 11.12 5.13 -2.35
C THR A 40 12.33 5.54 -3.18
N THR A 41 12.16 5.74 -4.48
CA THR A 41 13.23 6.22 -5.36
C THR A 41 13.69 7.61 -4.97
N MET A 42 12.77 8.55 -4.71
CA MET A 42 13.12 9.89 -4.23
C MET A 42 13.88 9.84 -2.90
N ALA A 43 13.47 8.96 -1.98
CA ALA A 43 14.19 8.78 -0.72
C ALA A 43 15.59 8.20 -0.94
N PHE A 44 15.73 7.19 -1.80
CA PHE A 44 17.05 6.62 -2.15
C PHE A 44 17.96 7.66 -2.81
N GLN A 45 17.43 8.42 -3.76
CA GLN A 45 18.18 9.52 -4.41
C GLN A 45 18.58 10.60 -3.41
N ALA A 46 17.68 10.98 -2.49
CA ALA A 46 17.99 11.95 -1.44
C ALA A 46 19.08 11.45 -0.49
N TYR A 47 19.09 10.15 -0.14
CA TYR A 47 20.14 9.54 0.67
C TYR A 47 21.47 9.43 -0.10
N ALA A 48 21.42 9.21 -1.42
CA ALA A 48 22.58 9.09 -2.27
C ALA A 48 23.24 10.42 -2.62
N ASN A 49 22.53 11.55 -2.55
CA ASN A 49 23.03 12.88 -2.94
C ASN A 49 24.34 13.30 -2.25
N ASN A 50 24.68 12.71 -1.11
CA ASN A 50 25.90 12.93 -0.37
C ASN A 50 26.72 11.65 -0.17
N ASP A 51 26.48 10.63 -0.98
CA ASP A 51 27.13 9.32 -0.89
C ASP A 51 27.92 9.01 -2.18
N LEU A 52 28.82 8.03 -2.09
CA LEU A 52 29.68 7.59 -3.20
C LEU A 52 29.00 6.58 -4.14
N VAL A 53 27.70 6.38 -4.00
CA VAL A 53 26.95 5.36 -4.74
C VAL A 53 25.95 6.01 -5.68
N ASP A 54 26.04 5.69 -6.96
CA ASP A 54 25.04 6.07 -7.95
C ASP A 54 23.78 5.21 -7.76
N VAL A 55 22.65 5.87 -7.54
CA VAL A 55 21.34 5.24 -7.49
C VAL A 55 20.57 5.59 -8.76
N ASP A 56 20.31 4.57 -9.54
CA ASP A 56 19.73 4.72 -10.87
C ASP A 56 18.38 4.00 -10.96
N GLU A 57 17.31 4.74 -11.20
CA GLU A 57 16.00 4.17 -11.48
C GLU A 57 15.90 3.76 -12.95
N THR A 58 15.16 2.69 -13.20
CA THR A 58 14.93 2.23 -14.56
C THR A 58 13.63 2.78 -15.13
N ASP A 59 13.69 3.47 -16.26
CA ASP A 59 12.50 3.96 -16.97
C ASP A 59 11.71 2.81 -17.57
N ASN A 60 12.41 1.90 -18.23
CA ASN A 60 11.83 0.76 -18.94
C ASN A 60 12.77 -0.46 -18.97
N VAL A 61 12.33 -1.55 -19.60
CA VAL A 61 13.11 -2.81 -19.69
C VAL A 61 14.40 -2.67 -20.50
N ASN A 62 14.43 -1.82 -21.52
CA ASN A 62 15.64 -1.60 -22.31
C ASN A 62 16.68 -0.82 -21.52
N ASP A 63 16.26 0.15 -20.74
CA ASP A 63 17.12 0.90 -19.80
C ASP A 63 17.67 -0.04 -18.73
N LEU A 64 16.85 -0.90 -18.12
CA LEU A 64 17.30 -1.94 -17.22
C LEU A 64 18.38 -2.84 -17.87
N LYS A 65 18.16 -3.29 -19.12
CA LYS A 65 19.13 -4.09 -19.87
C LYS A 65 20.45 -3.35 -20.04
N LYS A 66 20.40 -2.04 -20.38
CA LYS A 66 21.59 -1.20 -20.56
C LYS A 66 22.38 -1.07 -19.26
N LYS A 67 21.71 -0.78 -18.13
CA LYS A 67 22.31 -0.64 -16.81
C LYS A 67 22.96 -1.94 -16.32
N LEU A 68 22.31 -3.09 -16.54
CA LEU A 68 22.90 -4.38 -16.19
C LEU A 68 24.15 -4.71 -17.02
N LYS A 69 24.21 -4.24 -18.27
CA LYS A 69 25.39 -4.43 -19.15
C LYS A 69 26.53 -3.46 -18.87
N SER A 70 26.29 -2.33 -18.20
CA SER A 70 27.33 -1.38 -17.84
C SER A 70 28.40 -2.04 -16.98
N ALA A 71 29.62 -1.59 -17.10
CA ALA A 71 30.75 -2.03 -16.26
C ALA A 71 30.69 -1.36 -14.86
N ASP A 72 29.90 -0.29 -14.69
CA ASP A 72 29.83 0.48 -13.46
C ASP A 72 29.17 -0.31 -12.35
N ARG A 73 29.73 -0.27 -11.17
CA ARG A 73 29.12 -0.81 -9.96
C ARG A 73 28.12 0.22 -9.43
N GLN A 74 26.84 -0.13 -9.47
CA GLN A 74 25.77 0.82 -9.13
C GLN A 74 24.59 0.13 -8.44
N VAL A 75 23.77 0.90 -7.76
CA VAL A 75 22.48 0.50 -7.25
C VAL A 75 21.42 0.76 -8.33
N ILE A 76 20.72 -0.27 -8.74
CA ILE A 76 19.64 -0.18 -9.72
C ILE A 76 18.30 -0.34 -8.99
N VAL A 77 17.43 0.67 -9.08
CA VAL A 77 16.06 0.59 -8.58
C VAL A 77 15.13 0.17 -9.72
N THR A 78 14.39 -0.91 -9.53
CA THR A 78 13.51 -1.45 -10.57
C THR A 78 12.35 -2.25 -9.99
N THR A 79 11.38 -2.61 -10.84
CA THR A 79 10.26 -3.46 -10.45
C THR A 79 10.48 -4.92 -10.85
N ILE A 80 9.84 -5.84 -10.11
CA ILE A 80 9.90 -7.26 -10.40
C ILE A 80 9.38 -7.58 -11.81
N GLN A 81 8.36 -6.84 -12.30
CA GLN A 81 7.79 -7.02 -13.62
C GLN A 81 8.79 -6.69 -14.73
N LYS A 82 9.57 -5.61 -14.58
CA LYS A 82 10.63 -5.26 -15.55
C LYS A 82 11.70 -6.36 -15.59
N MET A 83 12.10 -6.91 -14.43
CA MET A 83 13.04 -8.04 -14.35
C MET A 83 12.50 -9.30 -15.05
N GLN A 84 11.25 -9.67 -14.78
CA GLN A 84 10.62 -10.84 -15.45
C GLN A 84 10.53 -10.66 -16.96
N ILE A 85 10.10 -9.49 -17.44
CA ILE A 85 10.04 -9.20 -18.89
C ILE A 85 11.44 -9.26 -19.51
N LEU A 86 12.45 -8.75 -18.82
CA LEU A 86 13.83 -8.79 -19.30
C LEU A 86 14.29 -10.23 -19.54
N ILE A 87 14.20 -11.08 -18.51
CA ILE A 87 14.71 -12.46 -18.62
C ILE A 87 13.88 -13.33 -19.55
N SER A 88 12.55 -13.14 -19.63
CA SER A 88 11.65 -13.98 -20.41
C SER A 88 11.47 -13.55 -21.86
N LYS A 89 11.62 -12.24 -22.18
CA LYS A 89 11.27 -11.69 -23.50
C LYS A 89 12.36 -10.87 -24.18
N ARG A 90 13.38 -10.41 -23.46
CA ARG A 90 14.37 -9.46 -23.99
C ARG A 90 15.80 -10.00 -24.03
N LEU A 91 16.06 -11.12 -23.38
CA LEU A 91 17.32 -11.82 -23.43
C LEU A 91 17.14 -13.10 -24.22
N GLN A 92 17.97 -13.27 -25.24
CA GLN A 92 17.96 -14.46 -26.09
C GLN A 92 19.19 -15.31 -25.73
N GLU A 93 18.96 -16.57 -25.42
CA GLU A 93 20.03 -17.53 -25.12
C GLU A 93 21.04 -17.63 -26.27
N GLY A 94 22.33 -17.76 -25.92
CA GLY A 94 23.41 -17.79 -26.91
C GLY A 94 23.88 -16.42 -27.38
N THR A 95 23.31 -15.32 -26.89
CA THR A 95 23.81 -13.96 -27.19
C THR A 95 24.79 -13.48 -26.13
N SER A 96 25.75 -12.66 -26.53
CA SER A 96 26.73 -12.03 -25.61
C SER A 96 26.04 -11.25 -24.48
N ASP A 97 24.90 -10.61 -24.73
CA ASP A 97 24.11 -9.90 -23.74
C ASP A 97 23.53 -10.85 -22.69
N PHE A 98 23.04 -12.01 -23.15
CA PHE A 98 22.50 -13.06 -22.26
C PHE A 98 23.58 -13.55 -21.29
N ASP A 99 24.73 -13.96 -21.84
CA ASP A 99 25.83 -14.53 -21.07
C ASP A 99 26.40 -13.50 -20.08
N LYS A 100 26.58 -12.26 -20.53
CA LYS A 100 27.08 -11.18 -19.70
C LYS A 100 26.17 -10.92 -18.51
N ILE A 101 24.85 -10.82 -18.73
CA ILE A 101 23.86 -10.52 -17.66
C ILE A 101 23.66 -11.71 -16.74
N LYS A 102 23.59 -12.93 -17.28
CA LYS A 102 23.42 -14.17 -16.51
C LYS A 102 24.57 -14.41 -15.52
N ASN A 103 25.79 -14.05 -15.89
CA ASN A 103 26.97 -14.26 -15.07
C ASN A 103 27.21 -13.18 -14.01
N LEU A 104 26.40 -12.12 -13.96
CA LEU A 104 26.50 -11.10 -12.93
C LEU A 104 26.26 -11.70 -11.55
N ARG A 105 27.08 -11.28 -10.57
CA ARG A 105 26.82 -11.52 -9.15
C ARG A 105 25.99 -10.36 -8.61
N ILE A 106 24.70 -10.62 -8.44
CA ILE A 106 23.72 -9.61 -8.05
C ILE A 106 23.27 -9.82 -6.61
N ALA A 107 23.21 -8.73 -5.83
CA ALA A 107 22.48 -8.72 -4.57
C ALA A 107 21.12 -8.07 -4.79
N PHE A 108 20.05 -8.84 -4.62
CA PHE A 108 18.67 -8.37 -4.64
C PHE A 108 18.25 -7.95 -3.24
N VAL A 109 17.82 -6.71 -3.10
CA VAL A 109 17.19 -6.18 -1.88
C VAL A 109 15.73 -5.91 -2.22
N VAL A 110 14.80 -6.57 -1.54
CA VAL A 110 13.38 -6.57 -1.87
C VAL A 110 12.58 -5.87 -0.79
N ASP A 111 11.95 -4.75 -1.13
CA ASP A 111 11.02 -4.09 -0.23
C ASP A 111 9.63 -4.76 -0.29
N GLU A 112 8.92 -4.76 0.85
CA GLU A 112 7.64 -5.46 1.03
C GLU A 112 7.68 -6.89 0.48
N CYS A 113 8.76 -7.61 0.80
CA CYS A 113 9.13 -8.89 0.19
C CYS A 113 8.05 -9.99 0.33
N HIS A 114 7.14 -9.85 1.31
CA HIS A 114 6.01 -10.76 1.51
C HIS A 114 5.01 -10.78 0.34
N ARG A 115 5.03 -9.75 -0.52
CA ARG A 115 4.13 -9.62 -1.69
C ARG A 115 4.85 -9.21 -2.96
N ALA A 116 5.97 -8.48 -2.88
CA ALA A 116 6.68 -7.97 -4.06
C ALA A 116 7.19 -9.08 -4.98
N VAL A 117 7.65 -10.17 -4.39
CA VAL A 117 8.23 -11.30 -5.13
C VAL A 117 7.56 -12.60 -4.69
N THR A 118 6.81 -13.23 -5.60
CA THR A 118 6.22 -14.55 -5.32
C THR A 118 7.29 -15.62 -5.23
N PRO A 119 7.06 -16.73 -4.48
CA PRO A 119 7.99 -17.85 -4.42
C PRO A 119 8.39 -18.40 -5.80
N LYS A 120 7.44 -18.46 -6.73
CA LYS A 120 7.69 -18.89 -8.11
C LYS A 120 8.64 -17.93 -8.85
N THR A 121 8.35 -16.64 -8.77
CA THR A 121 9.17 -15.62 -9.44
C THR A 121 10.59 -15.57 -8.88
N LYS A 122 10.75 -15.70 -7.56
CA LYS A 122 12.08 -15.76 -6.95
C LYS A 122 12.87 -16.95 -7.48
N ARG A 123 12.27 -18.14 -7.51
CA ARG A 123 12.90 -19.35 -8.04
C ARG A 123 13.33 -19.19 -9.51
N GLU A 124 12.51 -18.53 -10.35
CA GLU A 124 12.83 -18.24 -11.75
C GLU A 124 14.05 -17.32 -11.87
N LEU A 125 14.10 -16.26 -11.07
CA LEU A 125 15.24 -15.34 -11.04
C LEU A 125 16.51 -15.99 -10.50
N GLU A 126 16.41 -16.80 -9.45
CA GLU A 126 17.54 -17.55 -8.89
C GLU A 126 18.13 -18.55 -9.89
N ARG A 127 17.28 -19.21 -10.67
CA ARG A 127 17.74 -20.10 -11.76
C ARG A 127 18.47 -19.34 -12.86
N PHE A 128 18.01 -18.14 -13.18
CA PHE A 128 18.66 -17.31 -14.19
C PHE A 128 19.97 -16.71 -13.66
N PHE A 129 19.93 -16.07 -12.47
CA PHE A 129 21.09 -15.47 -11.81
C PHE A 129 21.66 -16.45 -10.76
N GLY A 130 22.35 -17.47 -11.21
CA GLY A 130 22.84 -18.54 -10.34
C GLY A 130 23.80 -18.14 -9.21
N ARG A 131 24.29 -16.89 -9.22
CA ARG A 131 25.18 -16.30 -8.22
C ARG A 131 24.54 -15.15 -7.45
N SER A 132 23.20 -15.08 -7.38
CA SER A 132 22.47 -14.03 -6.70
C SER A 132 22.39 -14.22 -5.20
N LEU A 133 22.35 -13.09 -4.48
CA LEU A 133 22.06 -13.02 -3.04
C LEU A 133 20.70 -12.31 -2.87
N TRP A 134 19.93 -12.70 -1.83
CA TRP A 134 18.58 -12.18 -1.63
C TRP A 134 18.37 -11.70 -0.21
N TYR A 135 17.92 -10.46 -0.05
CA TYR A 135 17.61 -9.83 1.22
C TYR A 135 16.19 -9.27 1.18
N GLY A 136 15.30 -9.78 2.03
CA GLY A 136 13.91 -9.35 2.12
C GLY A 136 13.67 -8.37 3.25
N PHE A 137 13.01 -7.25 2.98
CA PHE A 137 12.51 -6.29 3.97
C PHE A 137 10.98 -6.35 3.99
N THR A 138 10.38 -6.47 5.15
CA THR A 138 8.92 -6.49 5.30
C THR A 138 8.47 -6.09 6.69
N GLY A 139 7.31 -5.45 6.79
CA GLY A 139 6.63 -5.21 8.06
C GLY A 139 5.68 -6.35 8.46
N THR A 140 5.36 -7.26 7.52
CA THR A 140 4.36 -8.33 7.67
C THR A 140 4.90 -9.64 7.10
N PRO A 141 5.88 -10.28 7.76
CA PRO A 141 6.43 -11.55 7.30
C PRO A 141 5.36 -12.65 7.26
N ARG A 142 5.56 -13.64 6.40
CA ARG A 142 4.74 -14.85 6.34
C ARG A 142 5.34 -15.89 7.27
N PHE A 143 4.55 -16.31 8.23
CA PHE A 143 4.88 -17.34 9.21
C PHE A 143 4.13 -18.63 8.90
N ALA A 144 4.32 -19.66 9.72
CA ALA A 144 3.59 -20.93 9.61
C ALA A 144 2.07 -20.76 9.81
N GLU A 145 1.67 -19.76 10.61
CA GLU A 145 0.25 -19.45 10.90
C GLU A 145 -0.44 -18.72 9.75
N ASN A 146 0.31 -18.03 8.88
CA ASN A 146 -0.22 -17.27 7.75
C ASN A 146 0.61 -17.46 6.46
N PRO A 147 0.83 -18.72 6.04
CA PRO A 147 1.75 -19.03 4.96
C PRO A 147 1.23 -18.60 3.58
N TYR A 148 2.11 -18.60 2.59
CA TYR A 148 1.68 -18.52 1.19
C TYR A 148 0.80 -19.73 0.82
N PRO A 149 -0.13 -19.58 -0.15
CA PRO A 149 -0.85 -20.71 -0.70
C PRO A 149 0.10 -21.81 -1.18
N GLN A 150 -0.27 -23.05 -0.96
CA GLN A 150 0.57 -24.18 -1.39
C GLN A 150 0.58 -24.26 -2.92
N MET A 151 1.78 -24.28 -3.51
CA MET A 151 2.01 -24.40 -4.94
C MET A 151 3.18 -25.39 -5.18
N GLY A 152 2.86 -26.66 -5.16
CA GLY A 152 3.85 -27.74 -5.27
C GLY A 152 4.86 -27.69 -4.11
N ASP A 153 6.15 -27.68 -4.46
CA ASP A 153 7.31 -27.66 -3.57
C ASP A 153 7.84 -26.25 -3.26
N LEU A 154 7.07 -25.20 -3.59
CA LEU A 154 7.51 -23.82 -3.34
C LEU A 154 7.50 -23.48 -1.84
N PRO A 155 8.46 -22.65 -1.38
CA PRO A 155 8.50 -22.13 -0.03
C PRO A 155 7.19 -21.40 0.34
N ARG A 156 6.77 -21.54 1.60
CA ARG A 156 5.51 -20.97 2.09
C ARG A 156 5.67 -19.89 3.13
N THR A 157 6.85 -19.75 3.70
CA THR A 157 7.15 -18.74 4.73
C THR A 157 8.24 -17.78 4.24
N THR A 158 8.34 -16.62 4.89
CA THR A 158 9.39 -15.66 4.57
C THR A 158 10.77 -16.22 4.89
N GLU A 159 10.89 -17.02 5.97
CA GLU A 159 12.15 -17.66 6.34
C GLU A 159 12.59 -18.73 5.35
N GLU A 160 11.67 -19.56 4.86
CA GLU A 160 11.97 -20.51 3.79
C GLU A 160 12.39 -19.82 2.49
N LEU A 161 11.86 -18.61 2.21
CA LEU A 161 12.19 -17.86 1.01
C LEU A 161 13.52 -17.13 1.09
N TYR A 162 13.78 -16.45 2.21
CA TYR A 162 14.90 -15.50 2.35
C TYR A 162 15.95 -15.95 3.36
N GLY A 163 15.73 -17.08 4.06
CA GLY A 163 16.58 -17.54 5.13
C GLY A 163 16.25 -16.91 6.48
N LYS A 164 17.10 -17.15 7.47
CA LYS A 164 16.92 -16.69 8.84
C LYS A 164 16.73 -15.17 8.93
N CYS A 165 15.81 -14.73 9.79
CA CYS A 165 15.62 -13.31 10.11
C CYS A 165 16.92 -12.74 10.71
N LEU A 166 17.51 -11.73 10.03
CA LEU A 166 18.76 -11.09 10.44
C LEU A 166 18.52 -9.98 11.46
N HIS A 167 17.39 -9.27 11.36
CA HIS A 167 17.01 -8.18 12.24
C HIS A 167 15.50 -8.06 12.34
N SER A 168 15.00 -7.84 13.56
CA SER A 168 13.59 -7.58 13.83
C SER A 168 13.42 -6.32 14.65
N TYR A 169 12.63 -5.37 14.14
CA TYR A 169 12.22 -4.15 14.84
C TYR A 169 10.70 -4.10 14.86
N THR A 170 10.13 -4.51 15.99
CA THR A 170 8.68 -4.67 16.17
C THR A 170 8.01 -3.33 16.41
N ILE A 171 6.67 -3.31 16.35
CA ILE A 171 5.88 -2.12 16.70
C ILE A 171 6.08 -1.74 18.18
N GLN A 172 6.27 -2.73 19.06
CA GLN A 172 6.55 -2.47 20.48
C GLN A 172 7.88 -1.74 20.65
N ASN A 173 8.94 -2.18 19.95
CA ASN A 173 10.23 -1.49 19.95
C ASN A 173 10.09 -0.05 19.45
N ALA A 174 9.38 0.12 18.33
CA ALA A 174 9.21 1.43 17.71
C ALA A 174 8.40 2.42 18.59
N ILE A 175 7.39 1.94 19.32
CA ILE A 175 6.63 2.75 20.29
C ILE A 175 7.51 3.08 21.50
N HIS A 176 8.23 2.10 22.03
CA HIS A 176 9.16 2.29 23.15
C HIS A 176 10.21 3.36 22.82
N ASP A 177 10.80 3.28 21.65
CA ASP A 177 11.83 4.21 21.17
C ASP A 177 11.24 5.55 20.69
N LYS A 178 9.91 5.72 20.75
CA LYS A 178 9.18 6.91 20.26
C LYS A 178 9.40 7.18 18.75
N ALA A 179 9.77 6.16 18.01
CA ALA A 179 9.95 6.25 16.55
C ALA A 179 8.60 6.28 15.81
N VAL A 180 7.55 5.75 16.42
CA VAL A 180 6.16 5.82 15.93
C VAL A 180 5.22 6.17 17.08
N LEU A 181 4.05 6.71 16.74
CA LEU A 181 3.00 6.98 17.71
C LEU A 181 2.38 5.67 18.22
N GLY A 182 1.99 5.67 19.51
CA GLY A 182 1.17 4.59 20.05
C GLY A 182 -0.24 4.60 19.47
N PHE A 183 -0.94 3.49 19.58
CA PHE A 183 -2.34 3.35 19.16
C PHE A 183 -3.14 2.55 20.19
N GLN A 184 -4.45 2.71 20.14
CA GLN A 184 -5.39 1.95 20.94
C GLN A 184 -6.26 1.09 20.02
N VAL A 185 -6.57 -0.13 20.47
CA VAL A 185 -7.50 -1.03 19.79
C VAL A 185 -8.80 -1.08 20.58
N GLU A 186 -9.91 -0.78 19.92
CA GLU A 186 -11.24 -0.88 20.49
C GLU A 186 -12.04 -1.94 19.73
N HIS A 187 -12.64 -2.84 20.44
CA HIS A 187 -13.52 -3.86 19.88
C HIS A 187 -14.98 -3.45 20.06
N ASN A 188 -15.67 -3.15 18.97
CA ASN A 188 -17.06 -2.76 18.92
C ASN A 188 -17.91 -3.90 18.32
N GLY A 189 -17.93 -5.05 18.96
CA GLY A 189 -18.68 -6.22 18.50
C GLY A 189 -19.63 -6.79 19.55
N PRO A 190 -20.49 -7.73 19.19
CA PRO A 190 -21.29 -8.48 20.16
C PRO A 190 -20.36 -9.19 21.15
N LYS A 191 -20.71 -9.17 22.45
CA LYS A 191 -19.90 -9.77 23.52
C LYS A 191 -19.67 -11.29 23.39
N ASN A 192 -20.40 -11.96 22.49
CA ASN A 192 -20.41 -13.41 22.33
C ASN A 192 -19.92 -13.87 20.95
N MET A 193 -19.08 -13.09 20.28
CA MET A 193 -18.41 -13.56 19.04
C MET A 193 -17.41 -14.66 19.40
N THR A 194 -17.58 -15.81 18.77
CA THR A 194 -16.58 -16.90 18.77
C THR A 194 -15.98 -16.99 17.38
N ASP A 195 -14.80 -17.60 17.25
CA ASP A 195 -14.14 -17.82 15.95
C ASP A 195 -14.99 -18.65 14.96
N GLU A 196 -16.05 -19.31 15.44
CA GLU A 196 -17.00 -20.10 14.67
C GLU A 196 -18.20 -19.28 14.15
N THR A 197 -18.28 -17.98 14.49
CA THR A 197 -19.40 -17.13 14.05
C THR A 197 -19.27 -16.83 12.56
N ASP A 198 -20.23 -17.30 11.76
CA ASP A 198 -20.25 -17.06 10.31
C ASP A 198 -20.30 -15.55 10.00
N SER A 199 -19.25 -15.05 9.40
CA SER A 199 -19.12 -13.63 9.04
C SER A 199 -20.21 -13.13 8.08
N SER A 200 -20.89 -14.04 7.37
CA SER A 200 -22.01 -13.70 6.46
C SER A 200 -23.21 -13.08 7.21
N GLN A 201 -23.36 -13.38 8.50
CA GLN A 201 -24.42 -12.82 9.36
C GLN A 201 -24.29 -11.31 9.53
N TYR A 202 -23.11 -10.73 9.25
CA TYR A 202 -22.82 -9.30 9.37
C TYR A 202 -22.86 -8.56 8.02
N ASP A 203 -23.07 -9.26 6.90
CA ASP A 203 -23.14 -8.65 5.56
C ASP A 203 -24.49 -8.00 5.24
N ASN A 204 -25.23 -7.61 6.27
CA ASN A 204 -26.56 -7.01 6.13
C ASN A 204 -26.57 -5.51 6.43
N GLU A 205 -27.58 -4.81 5.89
CA GLU A 205 -27.73 -3.36 6.04
C GLU A 205 -27.84 -2.92 7.51
N ALA A 206 -28.49 -3.71 8.36
CA ALA A 206 -28.64 -3.36 9.78
C ALA A 206 -27.30 -3.35 10.54
N HIS A 207 -26.42 -4.30 10.25
CA HIS A 207 -25.05 -4.27 10.78
C HIS A 207 -24.26 -3.07 10.25
N MET A 208 -24.30 -2.84 8.94
CA MET A 208 -23.57 -1.74 8.32
C MET A 208 -24.03 -0.37 8.87
N LEU A 209 -25.33 -0.19 9.11
CA LEU A 209 -25.83 1.04 9.75
C LEU A 209 -25.29 1.22 11.18
N LYS A 210 -25.15 0.13 11.96
CA LYS A 210 -24.52 0.21 13.28
C LYS A 210 -23.05 0.62 13.20
N VAL A 211 -22.30 0.06 12.25
CA VAL A 211 -20.90 0.45 12.01
C VAL A 211 -20.82 1.93 11.61
N LEU A 212 -21.70 2.37 10.71
CA LEU A 212 -21.76 3.78 10.29
C LEU A 212 -22.16 4.71 11.44
N ASP A 213 -23.07 4.29 12.36
CA ASP A 213 -23.41 5.05 13.55
C ASP A 213 -22.19 5.23 14.48
N VAL A 214 -21.38 4.18 14.64
CA VAL A 214 -20.13 4.27 15.39
C VAL A 214 -19.17 5.27 14.73
N ILE A 215 -19.02 5.22 13.42
CA ILE A 215 -18.12 6.12 12.69
C ILE A 215 -18.61 7.56 12.74
N LEU A 216 -19.88 7.80 12.43
CA LEU A 216 -20.43 9.13 12.19
C LEU A 216 -20.79 9.85 13.49
N ASN A 217 -21.41 9.15 14.44
CA ASN A 217 -21.96 9.77 15.64
C ASN A 217 -21.12 9.54 16.90
N LYS A 218 -20.62 8.29 17.10
CA LYS A 218 -19.92 7.94 18.36
C LYS A 218 -18.43 8.27 18.34
N SER A 219 -17.81 8.31 17.15
CA SER A 219 -16.38 8.57 17.00
C SER A 219 -16.04 10.04 16.70
N TYR A 220 -16.98 10.97 16.82
CA TYR A 220 -16.76 12.39 16.50
C TYR A 220 -15.55 12.99 17.22
N TYR A 221 -15.28 12.59 18.46
CA TYR A 221 -14.14 13.06 19.24
C TYR A 221 -12.80 12.55 18.65
N LYS A 222 -12.77 11.38 18.07
CA LYS A 222 -11.60 10.81 17.36
C LYS A 222 -11.32 11.57 16.06
N LEU A 223 -12.36 12.12 15.46
CA LEU A 223 -12.28 12.94 14.25
C LEU A 223 -12.02 14.42 14.54
N GLY A 224 -11.72 14.78 15.77
CA GLY A 224 -11.27 16.13 16.13
C GLY A 224 -12.37 17.19 16.20
N PHE A 225 -13.66 16.82 16.20
CA PHE A 225 -14.77 17.76 16.32
C PHE A 225 -14.74 18.63 17.57
N GLN A 226 -14.08 18.16 18.63
CA GLN A 226 -13.95 18.88 19.91
C GLN A 226 -13.28 20.25 19.79
N ASN A 227 -12.50 20.45 18.73
CA ASN A 227 -11.66 21.65 18.61
C ASN A 227 -12.41 22.85 18.03
N GLY A 228 -13.69 22.72 17.66
CA GLY A 228 -14.53 23.80 17.17
C GLY A 228 -14.03 24.53 15.93
N LYS A 229 -13.02 23.99 15.25
CA LYS A 229 -12.33 24.67 14.13
C LYS A 229 -12.91 24.37 12.75
N GLY A 230 -14.05 23.68 12.67
CA GLY A 230 -14.68 23.33 11.39
C GLY A 230 -13.83 22.42 10.49
N MET A 231 -12.92 21.66 11.08
CA MET A 231 -12.06 20.68 10.40
C MET A 231 -12.10 19.35 11.14
N THR A 232 -11.89 18.24 10.40
CA THR A 232 -11.79 16.90 10.96
C THR A 232 -10.38 16.35 10.81
N TYR A 233 -10.03 15.37 11.66
CA TYR A 233 -9.10 14.31 11.24
C TYR A 233 -9.82 13.40 10.24
N GLU A 234 -9.06 12.50 9.64
CA GLU A 234 -9.57 11.53 8.70
C GLU A 234 -9.73 10.16 9.34
N CYS A 235 -10.66 9.38 8.83
CA CYS A 235 -10.75 7.97 9.16
C CYS A 235 -10.77 7.10 7.89
N MET A 236 -10.41 5.85 8.06
CA MET A 236 -10.44 4.84 7.04
C MET A 236 -11.38 3.72 7.47
N LEU A 237 -12.25 3.27 6.57
CA LEU A 237 -13.02 2.05 6.72
C LEU A 237 -12.46 0.99 5.77
N THR A 238 -11.93 -0.09 6.31
CA THR A 238 -11.47 -1.24 5.51
C THR A 238 -12.45 -2.39 5.60
N THR A 239 -12.77 -2.97 4.46
CA THR A 239 -13.76 -4.04 4.33
C THR A 239 -13.15 -5.29 3.68
N LYS A 240 -13.83 -6.44 3.83
CA LYS A 240 -13.37 -7.74 3.32
C LYS A 240 -13.41 -7.88 1.80
N SER A 241 -14.25 -7.11 1.11
CA SER A 241 -14.44 -7.23 -0.33
C SER A 241 -14.89 -5.92 -0.99
N ILE A 242 -14.73 -5.85 -2.31
CA ILE A 242 -15.18 -4.70 -3.12
C ILE A 242 -16.70 -4.54 -3.02
N GLN A 243 -17.46 -5.63 -3.03
CA GLN A 243 -18.92 -5.61 -2.93
C GLN A 243 -19.39 -5.01 -1.60
N VAL A 244 -18.74 -5.36 -0.49
CA VAL A 244 -19.04 -4.80 0.84
C VAL A 244 -18.66 -3.32 0.89
N ALA A 245 -17.51 -2.93 0.35
CA ALA A 245 -17.10 -1.54 0.26
C ALA A 245 -18.09 -0.68 -0.53
N GLN A 246 -18.59 -1.20 -1.66
CA GLN A 246 -19.60 -0.53 -2.49
C GLN A 246 -20.95 -0.40 -1.75
N LYS A 247 -21.39 -1.42 -1.01
CA LYS A 247 -22.59 -1.33 -0.18
C LYS A 247 -22.46 -0.24 0.89
N TYR A 248 -21.30 -0.15 1.55
CA TYR A 248 -21.04 0.93 2.51
C TYR A 248 -21.07 2.30 1.85
N TYR A 249 -20.52 2.43 0.65
CA TYR A 249 -20.54 3.70 -0.10
C TYR A 249 -21.98 4.13 -0.45
N GLU A 250 -22.78 3.20 -0.97
CA GLU A 250 -24.20 3.43 -1.29
C GLU A 250 -25.00 3.78 -0.04
N LEU A 251 -24.76 3.06 1.05
CA LEU A 251 -25.46 3.29 2.31
C LEU A 251 -25.10 4.64 2.95
N LEU A 252 -23.81 5.05 2.90
CA LEU A 252 -23.37 6.37 3.32
C LEU A 252 -24.04 7.48 2.51
N THR A 253 -24.20 7.28 1.21
CA THR A 253 -24.91 8.24 0.34
C THR A 253 -26.38 8.38 0.78
N ARG A 254 -27.06 7.24 1.05
CA ARG A 254 -28.44 7.24 1.56
C ARG A 254 -28.57 7.88 2.95
N VAL A 255 -27.62 7.62 3.86
CA VAL A 255 -27.56 8.28 5.18
C VAL A 255 -27.45 9.79 5.03
N LYS A 256 -26.54 10.24 4.16
CA LYS A 256 -26.34 11.68 3.90
C LYS A 256 -27.58 12.35 3.34
N ASN A 257 -28.34 11.65 2.49
CA ASN A 257 -29.59 12.13 1.90
C ASN A 257 -30.79 12.03 2.85
N GLY A 258 -30.65 11.40 4.05
CA GLY A 258 -31.75 11.19 4.98
C GLY A 258 -32.71 10.04 4.58
N GLU A 259 -32.24 9.09 3.78
CA GLU A 259 -33.00 7.97 3.23
C GLU A 259 -32.90 6.69 4.09
N THR A 260 -32.41 6.80 5.31
CA THR A 260 -32.20 5.66 6.23
C THR A 260 -32.70 6.01 7.64
N SER A 261 -32.78 5.00 8.50
CA SER A 261 -33.07 5.19 9.92
C SER A 261 -31.92 5.82 10.70
N LEU A 262 -30.70 5.77 10.19
CA LEU A 262 -29.54 6.41 10.79
C LEU A 262 -29.54 7.90 10.45
N VAL A 263 -29.53 8.73 11.47
CA VAL A 263 -29.44 10.20 11.36
C VAL A 263 -28.12 10.67 11.96
N ILE A 264 -27.45 11.61 11.29
CA ILE A 264 -26.23 12.25 11.81
C ILE A 264 -26.67 13.25 12.90
N ASP A 265 -26.05 13.17 14.08
CA ASP A 265 -26.34 14.02 15.23
C ASP A 265 -26.33 15.50 14.86
N GLU A 266 -27.33 16.24 15.33
CA GLU A 266 -27.50 17.67 15.07
C GLU A 266 -26.27 18.49 15.53
N LYS A 267 -25.66 18.14 16.66
CA LYS A 267 -24.43 18.77 17.15
C LYS A 267 -23.26 18.68 16.16
N ILE A 268 -23.20 17.58 15.36
CA ILE A 268 -22.17 17.38 14.35
C ILE A 268 -22.51 18.25 13.12
N ARG A 269 -23.76 18.26 12.70
CA ARG A 269 -24.24 19.08 11.57
C ARG A 269 -24.07 20.57 11.80
N GLN A 270 -24.23 21.03 13.03
CA GLN A 270 -24.01 22.45 13.38
C GLN A 270 -22.54 22.85 13.26
N VAL A 271 -21.59 21.97 13.60
CA VAL A 271 -20.16 22.23 13.49
C VAL A 271 -19.65 22.06 12.05
N LEU A 272 -20.13 21.01 11.36
CA LEU A 272 -19.70 20.65 10.00
C LEU A 272 -20.92 20.27 9.14
N PRO A 273 -21.61 21.23 8.53
CA PRO A 273 -22.81 20.97 7.74
C PRO A 273 -22.58 20.06 6.52
N ASP A 274 -21.34 19.99 6.03
CA ASP A 274 -20.93 19.16 4.88
C ASP A 274 -20.40 17.76 5.26
N PHE A 275 -20.42 17.41 6.56
CA PHE A 275 -19.98 16.10 7.04
C PHE A 275 -21.04 15.02 6.79
N PRO A 276 -20.62 13.79 6.38
CA PRO A 276 -19.27 13.40 6.01
C PRO A 276 -18.96 13.67 4.53
N LYS A 277 -17.73 14.05 4.26
CA LYS A 277 -17.14 13.97 2.92
C LYS A 277 -16.39 12.65 2.80
N PHE A 278 -16.79 11.81 1.90
CA PHE A 278 -16.24 10.47 1.77
C PHE A 278 -15.90 10.09 0.33
N ALA A 279 -14.98 9.15 0.20
CA ALA A 279 -14.56 8.60 -1.08
C ALA A 279 -14.30 7.09 -0.93
N ILE A 280 -14.20 6.39 -2.04
CA ILE A 280 -13.91 4.94 -2.09
C ILE A 280 -12.75 4.68 -3.04
N THR A 281 -11.89 3.74 -2.69
CA THR A 281 -10.83 3.25 -3.60
C THR A 281 -10.59 1.77 -3.42
N TYR A 282 -10.51 1.06 -4.53
CA TYR A 282 -10.16 -0.35 -4.63
C TYR A 282 -9.46 -0.63 -5.96
N SER A 283 -8.87 -1.82 -6.12
CA SER A 283 -8.28 -2.22 -7.40
C SER A 283 -9.38 -2.66 -8.35
N VAL A 284 -9.44 -2.04 -9.52
CA VAL A 284 -10.34 -2.43 -10.61
C VAL A 284 -9.49 -3.17 -11.64
N THR A 285 -9.60 -4.49 -11.68
CA THR A 285 -8.90 -5.34 -12.66
C THR A 285 -9.87 -5.81 -13.74
N GLU A 286 -9.44 -5.84 -15.00
CA GLU A 286 -10.29 -6.21 -16.14
C GLU A 286 -10.68 -7.70 -16.16
N ASN A 287 -10.04 -8.54 -15.34
CA ASN A 287 -10.12 -10.00 -15.41
C ASN A 287 -10.92 -10.67 -14.27
N GLU A 288 -11.63 -9.91 -13.44
CA GLU A 288 -12.43 -10.47 -12.34
C GLU A 288 -13.91 -10.58 -12.74
N GLU A 289 -14.58 -11.66 -12.35
CA GLU A 289 -16.04 -11.79 -12.46
C GLU A 289 -16.70 -10.60 -11.76
N GLY A 290 -17.58 -9.87 -12.48
CA GLY A 290 -18.23 -8.66 -11.98
C GLY A 290 -17.47 -7.37 -12.26
N SER A 291 -16.39 -7.37 -13.06
CA SER A 291 -15.58 -6.17 -13.36
C SER A 291 -16.44 -5.03 -13.93
N HIS A 292 -17.42 -5.28 -14.80
CA HIS A 292 -18.31 -4.25 -15.35
C HIS A 292 -19.15 -3.56 -14.28
N VAL A 293 -19.77 -4.32 -13.37
CA VAL A 293 -20.56 -3.76 -12.25
C VAL A 293 -19.66 -2.94 -11.33
N ASN A 294 -18.46 -3.43 -11.06
CA ASN A 294 -17.48 -2.70 -10.24
C ASN A 294 -17.02 -1.40 -10.92
N GLN A 295 -16.89 -1.39 -12.25
CA GLN A 295 -16.55 -0.20 -13.03
C GLN A 295 -17.68 0.82 -13.04
N GLU A 296 -18.93 0.40 -13.24
CA GLU A 296 -20.10 1.30 -13.20
C GLU A 296 -20.25 1.96 -11.83
N LYS A 297 -20.15 1.20 -10.75
CA LYS A 297 -20.22 1.73 -9.39
C LYS A 297 -19.04 2.67 -9.09
N MET A 298 -17.84 2.34 -9.59
CA MET A 298 -16.70 3.23 -9.45
C MET A 298 -16.89 4.51 -10.24
N GLN A 299 -17.46 4.47 -11.45
CA GLN A 299 -17.75 5.67 -12.23
C GLN A 299 -18.73 6.59 -11.50
N LYS A 300 -19.76 6.02 -10.84
CA LYS A 300 -20.68 6.81 -9.99
C LYS A 300 -19.93 7.50 -8.86
N SER A 301 -19.07 6.77 -8.16
CA SER A 301 -18.24 7.33 -7.07
C SER A 301 -17.28 8.42 -7.56
N LEU A 302 -16.76 8.30 -8.79
CA LEU A 302 -15.94 9.33 -9.42
C LEU A 302 -16.77 10.59 -9.73
N ASN A 303 -18.01 10.43 -10.18
CA ASN A 303 -18.91 11.55 -10.45
C ASN A 303 -19.22 12.32 -9.15
N ASP A 304 -19.49 11.61 -8.06
CA ASP A 304 -19.72 12.22 -6.74
C ASP A 304 -18.47 12.96 -6.24
N TYR A 305 -17.29 12.36 -6.41
CA TYR A 305 -16.01 12.99 -6.07
C TYR A 305 -15.75 14.23 -6.92
N ASN A 306 -16.01 14.15 -8.23
CA ASN A 306 -15.89 15.27 -9.16
C ASN A 306 -16.80 16.44 -8.76
N GLY A 307 -18.05 16.16 -8.41
CA GLY A 307 -18.99 17.15 -7.89
C GLY A 307 -18.53 17.79 -6.58
N MET A 308 -17.97 16.98 -5.67
CA MET A 308 -17.49 17.42 -4.34
C MET A 308 -16.28 18.38 -4.44
N PHE A 309 -15.37 18.13 -5.39
CA PHE A 309 -14.09 18.82 -5.46
C PHE A 309 -13.84 19.62 -6.75
N GLY A 310 -14.80 19.68 -7.65
CA GLY A 310 -14.66 20.37 -8.93
C GLY A 310 -13.61 19.73 -9.85
N THR A 311 -13.43 18.41 -9.76
CA THR A 311 -12.54 17.64 -10.63
C THR A 311 -13.32 17.01 -11.80
N LYS A 312 -12.64 16.33 -12.74
CA LYS A 312 -13.25 15.71 -13.93
C LYS A 312 -12.63 14.35 -14.24
N TYR A 313 -12.50 13.49 -13.22
CA TYR A 313 -11.93 12.15 -13.41
C TYR A 313 -12.93 11.19 -14.04
N GLU A 314 -12.44 10.38 -14.97
CA GLU A 314 -13.15 9.27 -15.60
C GLU A 314 -12.43 7.95 -15.28
N MET A 315 -13.05 6.80 -15.60
CA MET A 315 -12.46 5.48 -15.38
C MET A 315 -11.09 5.31 -16.04
N SER A 316 -10.89 5.88 -17.23
CA SER A 316 -9.58 5.90 -17.90
C SER A 316 -8.49 6.63 -17.11
N GLN A 317 -8.88 7.48 -16.17
CA GLN A 317 -8.01 8.32 -15.34
C GLN A 317 -7.96 7.86 -13.87
N ILE A 318 -8.30 6.60 -13.59
CA ILE A 318 -8.38 6.06 -12.22
C ILE A 318 -7.05 6.22 -11.43
N GLN A 319 -5.92 6.17 -12.11
CA GLN A 319 -4.61 6.41 -11.47
C GLN A 319 -4.46 7.87 -11.02
N SER A 320 -4.89 8.82 -11.84
CA SER A 320 -4.88 10.25 -11.51
C SER A 320 -5.83 10.58 -10.36
N TYR A 321 -7.03 9.96 -10.35
CA TYR A 321 -7.95 10.02 -9.22
C TYR A 321 -7.29 9.51 -7.93
N ASN A 322 -6.71 8.32 -7.97
CA ASN A 322 -6.02 7.75 -6.81
C ASN A 322 -4.87 8.64 -6.31
N GLY A 323 -4.10 9.21 -7.23
CA GLY A 323 -3.05 10.17 -6.89
C GLY A 323 -3.59 11.44 -6.23
N ASN A 324 -4.72 11.98 -6.69
CA ASN A 324 -5.39 13.14 -6.09
C ASN A 324 -5.97 12.79 -4.71
N LEU A 325 -6.64 11.63 -4.59
CA LEU A 325 -7.17 11.11 -3.33
C LEU A 325 -6.07 10.99 -2.28
N ASN A 326 -4.95 10.37 -2.63
CA ASN A 326 -3.80 10.22 -1.73
C ASN A 326 -3.24 11.57 -1.26
N LYS A 327 -3.13 12.57 -2.14
CA LYS A 327 -2.69 13.92 -1.79
C LYS A 327 -3.66 14.62 -0.85
N ARG A 328 -4.98 14.41 -1.01
CA ARG A 328 -6.01 14.95 -0.09
C ARG A 328 -5.91 14.34 1.29
N LEU A 329 -5.80 13.01 1.36
CA LEU A 329 -5.65 12.29 2.62
C LEU A 329 -4.32 12.62 3.31
N ALA A 330 -3.24 12.78 2.58
CA ALA A 330 -1.94 13.13 3.16
C ALA A 330 -1.88 14.56 3.73
N ARG A 331 -2.68 15.50 3.22
CA ARG A 331 -2.75 16.93 3.63
C ARG A 331 -1.39 17.64 3.73
N LYS A 332 -0.38 17.15 3.01
CA LYS A 332 0.97 17.73 3.05
C LYS A 332 1.06 19.06 2.29
N VAL A 333 0.21 19.27 1.29
CA VAL A 333 0.14 20.49 0.48
C VAL A 333 -0.87 21.45 1.08
N ALA A 334 -0.53 22.74 1.15
CA ALA A 334 -1.35 23.79 1.76
C ALA A 334 -2.81 23.83 1.26
N ARG A 335 -3.03 23.61 -0.06
CA ARG A 335 -4.36 23.52 -0.66
C ARG A 335 -5.27 22.55 0.07
N PHE A 336 -4.77 21.35 0.41
CA PHE A 336 -5.56 20.27 1.00
C PHE A 336 -5.78 20.41 2.51
N LYS A 337 -5.24 21.47 3.15
CA LYS A 337 -5.46 21.79 4.56
C LYS A 337 -6.75 22.55 4.81
N SER A 338 -7.41 23.09 3.77
CA SER A 338 -8.68 23.78 3.93
C SER A 338 -9.85 22.80 3.97
N ARG A 339 -10.89 23.08 4.76
CA ARG A 339 -12.08 22.22 4.90
C ARG A 339 -12.72 21.87 3.55
N ARG A 340 -12.75 22.82 2.62
CA ARG A 340 -13.32 22.64 1.28
C ARG A 340 -12.66 21.45 0.54
N GLU A 341 -11.37 21.23 0.75
CA GLU A 341 -10.56 20.24 0.04
C GLU A 341 -10.36 18.94 0.85
N GLN A 342 -10.88 18.87 2.09
CA GLN A 342 -10.68 17.70 2.98
C GLN A 342 -11.70 16.60 2.72
N LEU A 343 -11.27 15.36 3.00
CA LEU A 343 -12.11 14.19 3.20
C LEU A 343 -12.19 13.89 4.69
N ASP A 344 -13.27 13.24 5.12
CA ASP A 344 -13.48 12.77 6.47
C ASP A 344 -13.32 11.26 6.57
N LEU A 345 -13.74 10.55 5.52
CA LEU A 345 -13.75 9.08 5.47
C LEU A 345 -13.28 8.59 4.10
N VAL A 346 -12.42 7.59 4.09
CA VAL A 346 -12.12 6.81 2.90
C VAL A 346 -12.47 5.34 3.12
N ILE A 347 -13.21 4.75 2.18
CA ILE A 347 -13.51 3.32 2.17
C ILE A 347 -12.50 2.61 1.27
N VAL A 348 -11.89 1.55 1.78
CA VAL A 348 -10.81 0.84 1.07
C VAL A 348 -10.98 -0.68 1.11
N VAL A 349 -10.43 -1.33 0.08
CA VAL A 349 -10.20 -2.78 0.04
C VAL A 349 -8.73 -3.00 -0.29
N ASP A 350 -7.98 -3.49 0.68
CA ASP A 350 -6.54 -3.81 0.59
C ASP A 350 -5.62 -2.69 0.04
N ARG A 351 -6.13 -1.46 -0.06
CA ARG A 351 -5.36 -0.29 -0.48
C ARG A 351 -5.07 0.61 0.72
N LEU A 352 -3.99 1.37 0.65
CA LEU A 352 -3.56 2.36 1.65
C LEU A 352 -3.27 1.79 3.06
N LEU A 353 -3.39 0.48 3.26
CA LEU A 353 -3.16 -0.15 4.56
C LEU A 353 -1.67 -0.24 4.93
N THR A 354 -0.78 -0.19 3.95
CA THR A 354 0.67 -0.23 4.16
C THR A 354 1.36 0.83 3.33
N GLY A 355 2.38 1.47 3.92
CA GLY A 355 3.24 2.44 3.22
C GLY A 355 2.58 3.80 2.94
N PHE A 356 1.33 4.04 3.37
CA PHE A 356 0.66 5.32 3.18
C PHE A 356 0.92 6.25 4.37
N ASP A 357 1.45 7.44 4.08
CA ASP A 357 1.78 8.45 5.08
C ASP A 357 0.75 9.59 5.04
N ALA A 358 -0.18 9.54 5.99
CA ALA A 358 -1.25 10.51 6.17
C ALA A 358 -1.30 10.98 7.65
N PRO A 359 -0.58 12.06 8.00
CA PRO A 359 -0.48 12.54 9.39
C PRO A 359 -1.81 12.91 10.05
N CYS A 360 -2.86 13.18 9.26
CA CYS A 360 -4.20 13.50 9.75
C CYS A 360 -5.13 12.28 9.83
N MET A 361 -4.68 11.09 9.46
CA MET A 361 -5.43 9.83 9.59
C MET A 361 -5.40 9.38 11.05
N SER A 362 -6.49 9.56 11.79
CA SER A 362 -6.54 9.29 13.23
C SER A 362 -7.08 7.92 13.58
N THR A 363 -7.93 7.35 12.72
CA THR A 363 -8.69 6.14 13.07
C THR A 363 -8.85 5.22 11.86
N ILE A 364 -8.67 3.93 12.10
CA ILE A 364 -8.99 2.88 11.12
C ILE A 364 -10.11 2.02 11.71
N PHE A 365 -11.22 1.95 11.00
CA PHE A 365 -12.32 1.04 11.29
C PHE A 365 -12.16 -0.21 10.43
N ILE A 366 -12.26 -1.37 11.06
CA ILE A 366 -12.06 -2.67 10.40
C ILE A 366 -13.39 -3.43 10.50
N ASP A 367 -14.02 -3.68 9.36
CA ASP A 367 -15.22 -4.50 9.22
C ASP A 367 -14.93 -5.61 8.19
N ARG A 368 -14.38 -6.75 8.69
CA ARG A 368 -13.89 -7.87 7.86
C ARG A 368 -14.43 -9.22 8.35
#